data_1a7262d446c782f3a23ce87b89b7f576
#
_entry.id   1a7262d446c782f3a23ce87b89b7f576
#
_cell.length_a   1.000
_cell.length_b   1.000
_cell.length_c   1.000
_cell.angle_alpha   90.00
_cell.angle_beta   90.00
_cell.angle_gamma   90.00
#
_symmetry.space_group_name_H-M   'P 1'
#
loop_
_entity.id
_entity.type
_entity.pdbx_description
1 polymer ?
#
loop_
_entity_poly.entity_id
_entity_poly.type
_entity_poly.pdbx_seq_one_letter_code
_entity_poly.pdbx_strand_id
1 'polypeptide(L)'
;MSEQPLISGRGTCWKDKRSPNTYRYYFSLGVKDPKTGRYKRSPTYTVRCKTKTEAKAAMQAKLAEINSSGTITKTKKPTLLASYCWAFHENRDTELAPTSYEREAYDCRHIEDLFGAFQTIEGLTPDLIEETYAEARRTGKYKPSELVRINAKLRQILSNAVAKRIIDRNPCATVHVRRPRNKRESLTIEQVATLCTHLQHIELTAEAVGTLVLVYTGMRKGEMLGLEWRDWDPANKTLKIDRQYTNDHELRAPKSQESQRKIPVGETLAERLQSWSAIQKELLA
;
A
#
# COMPACT_ATOMS: atom_id res chain seq x y z
N MET A 1 11.54 -45.38 16.67
CA MET A 1 12.77 -45.01 15.93
C MET A 1 13.25 -43.70 16.53
N SER A 2 14.36 -43.72 17.28
CA SER A 2 14.92 -42.53 17.89
C SER A 2 15.52 -41.66 16.76
N GLU A 3 14.90 -40.51 16.50
CA GLU A 3 15.44 -39.51 15.57
C GLU A 3 16.82 -39.09 16.07
N GLN A 4 17.86 -39.35 15.27
CA GLN A 4 19.21 -38.90 15.57
C GLN A 4 19.23 -37.35 15.50
N PRO A 5 19.88 -36.65 16.43
CA PRO A 5 19.93 -35.21 16.42
C PRO A 5 20.61 -34.73 15.12
N LEU A 6 19.99 -33.81 14.45
CA LEU A 6 20.43 -33.22 13.17
C LEU A 6 21.86 -32.63 13.22
N ILE A 7 22.39 -32.39 14.41
CA ILE A 7 23.71 -31.80 14.65
C ILE A 7 24.42 -32.54 15.79
N SER A 8 25.66 -32.98 15.57
CA SER A 8 26.48 -33.74 16.51
C SER A 8 26.97 -32.99 17.75
N GLY A 9 26.41 -31.85 18.11
CA GLY A 9 26.77 -31.07 19.31
C GLY A 9 28.17 -30.42 19.33
N ARG A 10 29.05 -30.74 18.39
CA ARG A 10 30.37 -30.12 18.30
C ARG A 10 30.32 -28.83 17.51
N GLY A 11 30.57 -27.69 18.17
CA GLY A 11 30.60 -26.37 17.54
C GLY A 11 31.92 -25.66 17.86
N THR A 12 32.27 -24.71 17.05
CA THR A 12 33.43 -23.82 17.26
C THR A 12 32.94 -22.40 17.48
N CYS A 13 33.42 -21.77 18.57
CA CYS A 13 33.09 -20.39 18.93
C CYS A 13 34.37 -19.59 19.05
N TRP A 14 34.42 -18.40 18.39
CA TRP A 14 35.56 -17.48 18.42
C TRP A 14 35.11 -16.04 18.50
N LYS A 15 36.00 -15.15 19.00
CA LYS A 15 35.78 -13.72 19.05
C LYS A 15 35.95 -13.11 17.66
N ASP A 16 35.03 -12.22 17.28
CA ASP A 16 35.17 -11.47 16.03
C ASP A 16 36.27 -10.41 16.19
N LYS A 17 37.25 -10.43 15.28
CA LYS A 17 38.37 -9.48 15.29
C LYS A 17 37.95 -8.04 14.90
N ARG A 18 36.82 -7.90 14.20
CA ARG A 18 36.36 -6.63 13.62
C ARG A 18 35.32 -5.91 14.48
N SER A 19 34.73 -6.60 15.45
CA SER A 19 33.63 -6.04 16.25
C SER A 19 33.85 -6.34 17.73
N PRO A 20 34.05 -5.33 18.60
CA PRO A 20 34.20 -5.55 20.05
C PRO A 20 32.92 -6.18 20.62
N ASN A 21 33.08 -7.04 21.60
CA ASN A 21 31.99 -7.79 22.26
C ASN A 21 31.11 -8.61 21.32
N THR A 22 31.70 -9.12 20.25
CA THR A 22 31.00 -9.98 19.29
C THR A 22 31.72 -11.29 19.14
N TYR A 23 30.98 -12.39 19.26
CA TYR A 23 31.46 -13.76 19.04
C TYR A 23 30.72 -14.37 17.87
N ARG A 24 31.42 -15.27 17.15
CA ARG A 24 30.87 -16.06 16.06
C ARG A 24 31.01 -17.54 16.39
N TYR A 25 30.03 -18.34 15.95
CA TYR A 25 30.08 -19.79 16.13
C TYR A 25 29.39 -20.51 14.98
N TYR A 26 29.76 -21.79 14.77
CA TYR A 26 29.08 -22.69 13.87
C TYR A 26 29.05 -24.10 14.49
N PHE A 27 28.18 -24.97 13.95
CA PHE A 27 28.08 -26.36 14.35
C PHE A 27 28.59 -27.29 13.24
N SER A 28 29.16 -28.45 13.61
CA SER A 28 29.43 -29.54 12.69
C SER A 28 28.15 -30.32 12.43
N LEU A 29 27.83 -30.55 11.15
CA LEU A 29 26.62 -31.28 10.73
C LEU A 29 26.79 -32.79 10.79
N GLY A 30 27.92 -33.32 11.23
CA GLY A 30 28.18 -34.74 11.32
C GLY A 30 28.39 -35.47 9.98
N VAL A 31 28.13 -34.79 8.85
CA VAL A 31 28.24 -35.33 7.51
C VAL A 31 29.49 -34.82 6.86
N LYS A 32 30.33 -35.69 6.25
CA LYS A 32 31.48 -35.28 5.48
C LYS A 32 31.09 -34.87 4.06
N ASP A 33 31.72 -33.82 3.58
CA ASP A 33 31.65 -33.43 2.16
C ASP A 33 32.40 -34.44 1.32
N PRO A 34 31.78 -35.09 0.33
CA PRO A 34 32.44 -36.15 -0.46
C PRO A 34 33.60 -35.61 -1.32
N LYS A 35 33.61 -34.30 -1.64
CA LYS A 35 34.68 -33.69 -2.45
C LYS A 35 35.90 -33.27 -1.64
N THR A 36 35.69 -32.81 -0.40
CA THR A 36 36.75 -32.23 0.42
C THR A 36 37.16 -33.07 1.61
N GLY A 37 36.42 -34.14 1.92
CA GLY A 37 36.62 -35.01 3.09
C GLY A 37 36.37 -34.33 4.44
N ARG A 38 36.02 -33.04 4.48
CA ARG A 38 35.80 -32.25 5.68
C ARG A 38 34.33 -32.34 6.11
N TYR A 39 34.07 -32.24 7.42
CA TYR A 39 32.72 -32.17 7.92
C TYR A 39 32.02 -30.89 7.44
N LYS A 40 30.80 -31.04 6.91
CA LYS A 40 29.94 -29.91 6.57
C LYS A 40 29.63 -29.12 7.86
N ARG A 41 29.54 -27.79 7.70
CA ARG A 41 29.29 -26.85 8.81
C ARG A 41 27.96 -26.18 8.64
N SER A 42 27.30 -25.84 9.76
CA SER A 42 26.14 -24.95 9.74
C SER A 42 26.53 -23.56 9.24
N PRO A 43 25.58 -22.68 8.92
CA PRO A 43 25.85 -21.26 8.80
C PRO A 43 26.56 -20.72 10.05
N THR A 44 27.36 -19.67 9.89
CA THR A 44 28.00 -18.99 11.03
C THR A 44 26.98 -18.06 11.67
N TYR A 45 26.77 -18.26 12.96
CA TYR A 45 25.92 -17.42 13.80
C TYR A 45 26.78 -16.35 14.50
N THR A 46 26.16 -15.22 14.83
CA THR A 46 26.81 -14.10 15.53
C THR A 46 26.02 -13.76 16.77
N VAL A 47 26.73 -13.53 17.89
CA VAL A 47 26.14 -13.11 19.15
C VAL A 47 26.96 -11.95 19.76
N ARG A 48 26.27 -10.96 20.31
CA ARG A 48 26.91 -9.89 21.08
C ARG A 48 26.90 -10.26 22.56
N CYS A 49 28.09 -10.43 23.14
CA CYS A 49 28.25 -10.75 24.56
C CYS A 49 29.65 -10.36 25.01
N LYS A 50 29.83 -10.15 26.32
CA LYS A 50 31.12 -9.69 26.89
C LYS A 50 32.13 -10.83 27.01
N THR A 51 31.66 -12.01 27.28
CA THR A 51 32.51 -13.16 27.61
C THR A 51 32.32 -14.35 26.65
N LYS A 52 33.37 -15.16 26.53
CA LYS A 52 33.31 -16.42 25.74
C LYS A 52 32.35 -17.44 26.35
N THR A 53 32.15 -17.39 27.66
CA THR A 53 31.21 -18.26 28.37
C THR A 53 29.76 -17.97 27.97
N GLU A 54 29.39 -16.68 27.95
CA GLU A 54 28.08 -16.26 27.46
C GLU A 54 27.86 -16.65 25.98
N ALA A 55 28.90 -16.51 25.15
CA ALA A 55 28.84 -16.92 23.75
C ALA A 55 28.62 -18.43 23.58
N LYS A 56 29.24 -19.27 24.44
CA LYS A 56 29.03 -20.72 24.46
C LYS A 56 27.62 -21.06 24.93
N ALA A 57 27.10 -20.37 25.94
CA ALA A 57 25.72 -20.57 26.41
C ALA A 57 24.70 -20.24 25.30
N ALA A 58 24.89 -19.14 24.58
CA ALA A 58 24.08 -18.78 23.42
C ALA A 58 24.18 -19.82 22.28
N MET A 59 25.38 -20.36 22.06
CA MET A 59 25.60 -21.44 21.10
C MET A 59 24.83 -22.70 21.50
N GLN A 60 24.84 -23.10 22.78
CA GLN A 60 24.09 -24.26 23.26
C GLN A 60 22.59 -24.07 23.18
N ALA A 61 22.08 -22.87 23.54
CA ALA A 61 20.68 -22.53 23.38
C ALA A 61 20.22 -22.64 21.91
N LYS A 62 21.03 -22.12 20.98
CA LYS A 62 20.76 -22.22 19.54
C LYS A 62 20.80 -23.67 19.04
N LEU A 63 21.70 -24.51 19.57
CA LEU A 63 21.75 -25.91 19.24
C LEU A 63 20.47 -26.66 19.71
N ALA A 64 19.99 -26.36 20.91
CA ALA A 64 18.75 -26.91 21.41
C ALA A 64 17.54 -26.49 20.56
N GLU A 65 17.46 -25.22 20.15
CA GLU A 65 16.43 -24.69 19.26
C GLU A 65 16.43 -25.41 17.89
N ILE A 66 17.61 -25.62 17.30
CA ILE A 66 17.74 -26.31 16.00
C ILE A 66 17.33 -27.77 16.12
N ASN A 67 17.73 -28.45 17.20
CA ASN A 67 17.38 -29.84 17.42
C ASN A 67 15.88 -30.04 17.73
N SER A 68 15.21 -29.05 18.35
CA SER A 68 13.77 -29.07 18.60
C SER A 68 12.94 -28.72 17.35
N SER A 69 13.43 -27.82 16.50
CA SER A 69 12.72 -27.37 15.28
C SER A 69 12.99 -28.22 14.05
N GLY A 70 14.01 -29.12 14.11
CA GLY A 70 14.41 -29.93 12.96
C GLY A 70 14.99 -29.15 11.76
N THR A 71 15.16 -27.82 11.87
CA THR A 71 15.51 -26.96 10.73
C THR A 71 16.76 -26.13 11.01
N ILE A 72 17.79 -26.32 10.18
CA ILE A 72 18.99 -25.45 10.15
C ILE A 72 18.63 -24.21 9.34
N THR A 73 18.11 -23.19 9.97
CA THR A 73 17.87 -21.91 9.31
C THR A 73 19.21 -21.22 9.03
N LYS A 74 19.51 -21.01 7.73
CA LYS A 74 20.50 -19.99 7.36
C LYS A 74 19.99 -18.68 7.96
N THR A 75 20.85 -17.98 8.72
CA THR A 75 20.57 -16.58 9.09
C THR A 75 20.48 -15.79 7.80
N LYS A 76 19.27 -15.60 7.29
CA LYS A 76 19.03 -14.64 6.21
C LYS A 76 19.45 -13.28 6.76
N LYS A 77 20.12 -12.47 5.94
CA LYS A 77 20.34 -11.07 6.30
C LYS A 77 18.97 -10.47 6.61
N PRO A 78 18.81 -9.78 7.74
CA PRO A 78 17.53 -9.17 8.07
C PRO A 78 17.12 -8.20 6.94
N THR A 79 15.88 -8.29 6.53
CA THR A 79 15.33 -7.48 5.43
C THR A 79 14.78 -6.20 6.01
N LEU A 80 15.31 -5.05 5.63
CA LEU A 80 14.79 -3.75 6.06
C LEU A 80 13.40 -3.53 5.46
N LEU A 81 12.43 -3.15 6.30
CA LEU A 81 11.06 -2.89 5.89
C LEU A 81 10.99 -1.79 4.82
N ALA A 82 11.64 -0.64 5.07
CA ALA A 82 11.66 0.47 4.14
C ALA A 82 12.20 0.06 2.76
N SER A 83 13.37 -0.56 2.72
CA SER A 83 13.96 -1.04 1.45
C SER A 83 13.05 -2.03 0.72
N TYR A 84 12.36 -2.89 1.45
CA TYR A 84 11.44 -3.85 0.85
C TYR A 84 10.17 -3.19 0.31
N CYS A 85 9.63 -2.18 1.02
CA CYS A 85 8.49 -1.40 0.55
C CYS A 85 8.81 -0.70 -0.77
N TRP A 86 9.96 -0.05 -0.87
CA TRP A 86 10.39 0.60 -2.10
C TRP A 86 10.63 -0.38 -3.25
N ALA A 87 11.32 -1.49 -3.00
CA ALA A 87 11.49 -2.54 -4.01
C ALA A 87 10.15 -3.18 -4.45
N PHE A 88 9.17 -3.29 -3.54
CA PHE A 88 7.82 -3.73 -3.88
C PHE A 88 7.12 -2.73 -4.78
N HIS A 89 7.25 -1.43 -4.50
CA HIS A 89 6.69 -0.34 -5.28
C HIS A 89 7.32 -0.27 -6.69
N GLU A 90 8.65 -0.27 -6.78
CA GLU A 90 9.39 -0.20 -8.05
C GLU A 90 9.01 -1.33 -9.03
N ASN A 91 8.75 -2.53 -8.51
CA ASN A 91 8.34 -3.66 -9.35
C ASN A 91 6.91 -3.54 -9.91
N ARG A 92 6.17 -2.48 -9.58
CA ARG A 92 4.78 -2.29 -9.98
C ARG A 92 4.54 -1.05 -10.85
N ASP A 93 5.59 -0.46 -11.37
CA ASP A 93 5.53 0.72 -12.24
C ASP A 93 4.69 0.50 -13.50
N THR A 94 4.78 -0.70 -14.09
CA THR A 94 4.03 -1.09 -15.30
C THR A 94 2.64 -1.66 -15.00
N GLU A 95 2.36 -2.08 -13.75
CA GLU A 95 1.08 -2.67 -13.34
C GLU A 95 0.05 -1.63 -12.93
N LEU A 96 0.49 -0.48 -12.43
CA LEU A 96 -0.36 0.53 -11.83
C LEU A 96 -0.57 1.72 -12.76
N ALA A 97 -1.79 2.28 -12.73
CA ALA A 97 -2.02 3.60 -13.32
C ALA A 97 -1.16 4.66 -12.58
N PRO A 98 -0.66 5.71 -13.28
CA PRO A 98 0.26 6.70 -12.73
C PRO A 98 -0.17 7.28 -11.38
N THR A 99 -1.42 7.70 -11.24
CA THR A 99 -1.98 8.22 -9.98
C THR A 99 -2.03 7.19 -8.85
N SER A 100 -2.15 5.89 -9.19
CA SER A 100 -2.11 4.79 -8.21
C SER A 100 -0.68 4.49 -7.80
N TYR A 101 0.26 4.57 -8.73
CA TYR A 101 1.69 4.40 -8.49
C TYR A 101 2.23 5.50 -7.57
N GLU A 102 1.94 6.76 -7.85
CA GLU A 102 2.30 7.88 -6.96
C GLU A 102 1.71 7.72 -5.54
N ARG A 103 0.43 7.30 -5.46
CA ARG A 103 -0.20 7.06 -4.16
C ARG A 103 0.48 5.93 -3.39
N GLU A 104 0.93 4.88 -4.04
CA GLU A 104 1.69 3.80 -3.41
C GLU A 104 3.04 4.29 -2.88
N ALA A 105 3.72 5.20 -3.59
CA ALA A 105 4.94 5.85 -3.10
C ALA A 105 4.70 6.63 -1.79
N TYR A 106 3.57 7.35 -1.68
CA TYR A 106 3.19 8.00 -0.42
C TYR A 106 2.96 6.99 0.71
N ASP A 107 2.33 5.85 0.41
CA ASP A 107 2.13 4.81 1.42
C ASP A 107 3.45 4.21 1.89
N CYS A 108 4.42 4.00 1.00
CA CYS A 108 5.76 3.54 1.35
C CYS A 108 6.50 4.54 2.26
N ARG A 109 6.43 5.84 1.94
CA ARG A 109 7.00 6.90 2.81
C ARG A 109 6.36 6.92 4.19
N HIS A 110 5.04 6.77 4.28
CA HIS A 110 4.34 6.74 5.56
C HIS A 110 4.69 5.51 6.38
N ILE A 111 4.91 4.35 5.75
CA ILE A 111 5.38 3.14 6.44
C ILE A 111 6.79 3.37 7.00
N GLU A 112 7.69 3.92 6.19
CA GLU A 112 9.05 4.24 6.62
C GLU A 112 9.07 5.27 7.78
N ASP A 113 8.22 6.30 7.70
CA ASP A 113 8.09 7.34 8.74
C ASP A 113 7.49 6.80 10.05
N LEU A 114 6.61 5.81 9.99
CA LEU A 114 6.00 5.18 11.15
C LEU A 114 6.93 4.18 11.85
N PHE A 115 7.60 3.34 11.10
CA PHE A 115 8.39 2.23 11.65
C PHE A 115 9.89 2.53 11.69
N GLY A 116 10.34 3.57 11.01
CA GLY A 116 11.76 3.95 10.91
C GLY A 116 12.55 3.15 9.87
N ALA A 117 13.63 3.75 9.40
CA ALA A 117 14.46 3.21 8.31
C ALA A 117 15.17 1.88 8.66
N PHE A 118 15.39 1.60 9.95
CA PHE A 118 16.13 0.42 10.40
C PHE A 118 15.24 -0.74 10.87
N GLN A 119 13.92 -0.57 10.83
CA GLN A 119 12.99 -1.65 11.17
C GLN A 119 13.14 -2.79 10.17
N THR A 120 13.22 -4.02 10.67
CA THR A 120 13.28 -5.23 9.83
C THR A 120 11.91 -5.89 9.73
N ILE A 121 11.63 -6.56 8.60
CA ILE A 121 10.38 -7.28 8.41
C ILE A 121 10.24 -8.40 9.44
N GLU A 122 11.32 -9.12 9.71
CA GLU A 122 11.38 -10.24 10.67
C GLU A 122 11.17 -9.76 12.12
N GLY A 123 11.44 -8.49 12.41
CA GLY A 123 11.25 -7.86 13.72
C GLY A 123 9.87 -7.27 13.93
N LEU A 124 8.99 -7.29 12.91
CA LEU A 124 7.63 -6.81 13.06
C LEU A 124 6.76 -7.84 13.79
N THR A 125 6.14 -7.39 14.87
CA THR A 125 5.12 -8.15 15.62
C THR A 125 3.78 -7.43 15.54
N PRO A 126 2.64 -8.13 15.72
CA PRO A 126 1.34 -7.49 15.82
C PRO A 126 1.31 -6.37 16.88
N ASP A 127 1.87 -6.64 18.04
CA ASP A 127 1.90 -5.70 19.18
C ASP A 127 2.67 -4.43 18.81
N LEU A 128 3.86 -4.55 18.19
CA LEU A 128 4.64 -3.40 17.73
C LEU A 128 3.86 -2.54 16.72
N ILE A 129 3.13 -3.19 15.81
CA ILE A 129 2.33 -2.48 14.80
C ILE A 129 1.17 -1.74 15.48
N GLU A 130 0.49 -2.37 16.43
CA GLU A 130 -0.62 -1.77 17.17
C GLU A 130 -0.16 -0.60 18.05
N GLU A 131 0.97 -0.74 18.76
CA GLU A 131 1.60 0.32 19.54
C GLU A 131 1.99 1.51 18.67
N THR A 132 2.64 1.24 17.51
CA THR A 132 3.02 2.29 16.56
C THR A 132 1.80 3.07 16.06
N TYR A 133 0.70 2.39 15.74
CA TYR A 133 -0.53 3.06 15.32
C TYR A 133 -1.24 3.77 16.46
N ALA A 134 -1.18 3.26 17.68
CA ALA A 134 -1.73 3.92 18.86
C ALA A 134 -0.99 5.24 19.14
N GLU A 135 0.34 5.23 19.09
CA GLU A 135 1.17 6.40 19.25
C GLU A 135 0.92 7.44 18.14
N ALA A 136 0.85 7.01 16.88
CA ALA A 136 0.55 7.89 15.76
C ALA A 136 -0.82 8.57 15.87
N ARG A 137 -1.81 7.89 16.46
CA ARG A 137 -3.14 8.48 16.79
C ARG A 137 -3.06 9.45 17.95
N ARG A 138 -2.34 9.09 19.01
CA ARG A 138 -2.21 9.91 20.21
C ARG A 138 -1.52 11.25 19.91
N THR A 139 -0.50 11.23 19.08
CA THR A 139 0.26 12.42 18.66
C THR A 139 -0.45 13.23 17.55
N GLY A 140 -1.54 12.71 16.98
CA GLY A 140 -2.22 13.36 15.86
C GLY A 140 -1.40 13.39 14.56
N LYS A 141 -0.29 12.66 14.48
CA LYS A 141 0.61 12.61 13.32
C LYS A 141 -0.10 12.12 12.06
N TYR A 142 -1.04 11.19 12.22
CA TYR A 142 -1.84 10.63 11.13
C TYR A 142 -3.33 10.62 11.48
N LYS A 143 -4.17 10.94 10.50
CA LYS A 143 -5.61 10.80 10.64
C LYS A 143 -6.00 9.31 10.69
N PRO A 144 -7.08 8.94 11.39
CA PRO A 144 -7.51 7.54 11.46
C PRO A 144 -7.75 6.89 10.09
N SER A 145 -8.26 7.65 9.11
CA SER A 145 -8.46 7.17 7.73
C SER A 145 -7.15 6.87 7.00
N GLU A 146 -6.10 7.62 7.31
CA GLU A 146 -4.76 7.39 6.73
C GLU A 146 -4.14 6.13 7.31
N LEU A 147 -4.25 5.92 8.62
CA LEU A 147 -3.76 4.70 9.27
C LEU A 147 -4.46 3.43 8.73
N VAL A 148 -5.76 3.50 8.42
CA VAL A 148 -6.48 2.39 7.75
C VAL A 148 -5.85 2.08 6.40
N ARG A 149 -5.54 3.09 5.61
CA ARG A 149 -4.92 2.93 4.29
C ARG A 149 -3.51 2.39 4.39
N ILE A 150 -2.70 2.97 5.30
CA ILE A 150 -1.31 2.52 5.55
C ILE A 150 -1.30 1.06 6.01
N ASN A 151 -2.19 0.67 6.93
CA ASN A 151 -2.29 -0.72 7.39
C ASN A 151 -2.67 -1.68 6.25
N ALA A 152 -3.58 -1.27 5.36
CA ALA A 152 -3.95 -2.07 4.20
C ALA A 152 -2.75 -2.27 3.26
N LYS A 153 -1.95 -1.22 3.04
CA LYS A 153 -0.73 -1.29 2.22
C LYS A 153 0.35 -2.14 2.89
N LEU A 154 0.62 -1.92 4.17
CA LEU A 154 1.58 -2.74 4.93
C LEU A 154 1.20 -4.23 4.91
N ARG A 155 -0.10 -4.55 5.09
CA ARG A 155 -0.62 -5.91 4.97
C ARG A 155 -0.35 -6.51 3.60
N GLN A 156 -0.55 -5.76 2.53
CA GLN A 156 -0.27 -6.20 1.15
C GLN A 156 1.22 -6.51 0.95
N ILE A 157 2.10 -5.60 1.38
CA ILE A 157 3.56 -5.75 1.27
C ILE A 157 4.05 -6.96 2.06
N LEU A 158 3.58 -7.13 3.30
CA LEU A 158 3.94 -8.27 4.14
C LEU A 158 3.37 -9.60 3.63
N SER A 159 2.20 -9.60 2.98
CA SER A 159 1.70 -10.78 2.28
C SER A 159 2.59 -11.19 1.10
N ASN A 160 3.14 -10.23 0.37
CA ASN A 160 4.16 -10.50 -0.66
C ASN A 160 5.45 -11.06 -0.04
N ALA A 161 5.86 -10.56 1.14
CA ALA A 161 7.01 -11.10 1.86
C ALA A 161 6.79 -12.56 2.31
N VAL A 162 5.57 -12.93 2.70
CA VAL A 162 5.19 -14.33 2.98
C VAL A 162 5.27 -15.18 1.71
N ALA A 163 4.68 -14.71 0.60
CA ALA A 163 4.74 -15.41 -0.68
C ALA A 163 6.18 -15.64 -1.16
N LYS A 164 7.08 -14.69 -0.92
CA LYS A 164 8.53 -14.79 -1.20
C LYS A 164 9.30 -15.56 -0.11
N ARG A 165 8.63 -16.12 0.90
CA ARG A 165 9.24 -16.88 2.00
C ARG A 165 10.31 -16.09 2.78
N ILE A 166 10.13 -14.79 2.93
CA ILE A 166 10.97 -13.93 3.77
C ILE A 166 10.55 -14.09 5.23
N ILE A 167 9.25 -14.10 5.48
CA ILE A 167 8.61 -14.40 6.77
C ILE A 167 7.58 -15.52 6.59
N ASP A 168 7.29 -16.25 7.68
CA ASP A 168 6.39 -17.41 7.63
C ASP A 168 4.91 -17.00 7.71
N ARG A 169 4.61 -15.90 8.39
CA ARG A 169 3.25 -15.35 8.56
C ARG A 169 3.25 -13.82 8.53
N ASN A 170 2.12 -13.27 8.13
CA ASN A 170 1.95 -11.83 8.06
C ASN A 170 1.53 -11.27 9.43
N PRO A 171 2.36 -10.46 10.13
CA PRO A 171 2.01 -9.89 11.43
C PRO A 171 0.83 -8.90 11.36
N CYS A 172 0.55 -8.30 10.21
CA CYS A 172 -0.61 -7.43 10.01
C CYS A 172 -1.95 -8.19 9.89
N ALA A 173 -1.95 -9.52 9.80
CA ALA A 173 -3.18 -10.28 9.57
C ALA A 173 -4.22 -10.09 10.69
N THR A 174 -3.75 -9.98 11.94
CA THR A 174 -4.58 -9.79 13.15
C THR A 174 -4.77 -8.33 13.55
N VAL A 175 -3.99 -7.40 12.97
CA VAL A 175 -4.06 -5.99 13.32
C VAL A 175 -5.27 -5.32 12.68
N HIS A 176 -6.15 -4.75 13.50
CA HIS A 176 -7.36 -4.07 13.06
C HIS A 176 -7.30 -2.58 13.35
N VAL A 177 -7.28 -1.77 12.30
CA VAL A 177 -7.39 -0.31 12.43
C VAL A 177 -8.85 0.10 12.20
N ARG A 178 -9.48 0.64 13.23
CA ARG A 178 -10.89 1.06 13.16
C ARG A 178 -11.06 2.20 12.14
N ARG A 179 -11.93 1.99 11.16
CA ARG A 179 -12.29 3.02 10.20
C ARG A 179 -13.20 4.06 10.87
N PRO A 180 -12.88 5.35 10.79
CA PRO A 180 -13.77 6.38 11.29
C PRO A 180 -15.09 6.36 10.49
N ARG A 181 -16.19 6.47 11.18
CA ARG A 181 -17.49 6.66 10.55
C ARG A 181 -17.65 8.15 10.21
N ASN A 182 -17.11 8.59 9.10
CA ASN A 182 -17.43 9.91 8.57
C ASN A 182 -18.79 9.79 7.87
N LYS A 183 -19.86 10.26 8.52
CA LYS A 183 -21.11 10.57 7.82
C LYS A 183 -20.81 11.77 6.92
N ARG A 184 -20.69 11.53 5.63
CA ARG A 184 -20.83 12.62 4.66
C ARG A 184 -22.32 12.93 4.60
N GLU A 185 -22.69 14.12 4.95
CA GLU A 185 -24.05 14.60 4.74
C GLU A 185 -24.23 14.81 3.25
N SER A 186 -25.26 14.22 2.69
CA SER A 186 -25.73 14.51 1.33
C SER A 186 -26.75 15.65 1.39
N LEU A 187 -26.84 16.43 0.33
CA LEU A 187 -27.88 17.45 0.22
C LEU A 187 -29.27 16.81 0.32
N THR A 188 -30.19 17.48 1.00
CA THR A 188 -31.60 17.08 1.01
C THR A 188 -32.23 17.40 -0.34
N ILE A 189 -33.42 16.83 -0.59
CA ILE A 189 -34.17 17.08 -1.84
C ILE A 189 -34.48 18.58 -1.98
N GLU A 190 -34.84 19.24 -0.89
CA GLU A 190 -35.16 20.67 -0.84
C GLU A 190 -33.92 21.52 -1.15
N GLN A 191 -32.75 21.15 -0.61
CA GLN A 191 -31.50 21.82 -0.89
C GLN A 191 -31.08 21.64 -2.36
N VAL A 192 -31.27 20.45 -2.93
CA VAL A 192 -31.02 20.21 -4.36
C VAL A 192 -31.98 21.03 -5.22
N ALA A 193 -33.28 21.09 -4.87
CA ALA A 193 -34.25 21.90 -5.60
C ALA A 193 -33.88 23.39 -5.57
N THR A 194 -33.53 23.92 -4.39
CA THR A 194 -33.07 25.31 -4.23
C THR A 194 -31.84 25.61 -5.07
N LEU A 195 -30.84 24.71 -5.06
CA LEU A 195 -29.62 24.83 -5.87
C LEU A 195 -29.97 24.83 -7.36
N CYS A 196 -30.81 23.91 -7.84
CA CYS A 196 -31.21 23.85 -9.23
C CYS A 196 -31.93 25.13 -9.67
N THR A 197 -32.88 25.60 -8.86
CA THR A 197 -33.62 26.87 -9.13
C THR A 197 -32.65 28.05 -9.23
N HIS A 198 -31.72 28.15 -8.28
CA HIS A 198 -30.70 29.21 -8.32
C HIS A 198 -29.84 29.13 -9.60
N LEU A 199 -29.30 27.97 -9.93
CA LEU A 199 -28.45 27.74 -11.11
C LEU A 199 -29.18 27.97 -12.45
N GLN A 200 -30.51 27.86 -12.48
CA GLN A 200 -31.33 28.16 -13.65
C GLN A 200 -31.49 29.66 -13.92
N HIS A 201 -31.34 30.51 -12.89
CA HIS A 201 -31.60 31.95 -13.00
C HIS A 201 -30.35 32.83 -12.97
N ILE A 202 -29.19 32.26 -12.62
CA ILE A 202 -27.93 33.01 -12.68
C ILE A 202 -27.37 33.09 -14.09
N GLU A 203 -26.41 33.99 -14.29
CA GLU A 203 -25.64 34.09 -15.52
C GLU A 203 -25.01 32.75 -15.90
N LEU A 204 -25.00 32.46 -17.22
CA LEU A 204 -24.40 31.22 -17.72
C LEU A 204 -22.88 31.36 -17.72
N THR A 205 -22.24 30.65 -16.82
CA THR A 205 -20.79 30.44 -16.79
C THR A 205 -20.47 28.95 -16.95
N ALA A 206 -19.24 28.61 -17.27
CA ALA A 206 -18.81 27.22 -17.38
C ALA A 206 -19.06 26.45 -16.07
N GLU A 207 -18.84 27.08 -14.91
CA GLU A 207 -19.04 26.50 -13.59
C GLU A 207 -20.52 26.25 -13.30
N ALA A 208 -21.39 27.22 -13.65
CA ALA A 208 -22.83 27.09 -13.44
C ALA A 208 -23.40 25.94 -14.27
N VAL A 209 -23.05 25.90 -15.57
CA VAL A 209 -23.49 24.84 -16.48
C VAL A 209 -22.90 23.48 -16.10
N GLY A 210 -21.61 23.42 -15.76
CA GLY A 210 -20.97 22.20 -15.27
C GLY A 210 -21.63 21.68 -13.99
N THR A 211 -22.00 22.56 -13.06
CA THR A 211 -22.71 22.18 -11.84
C THR A 211 -24.10 21.63 -12.15
N LEU A 212 -24.87 22.26 -13.05
CA LEU A 212 -26.15 21.73 -13.52
C LEU A 212 -25.99 20.34 -14.13
N VAL A 213 -25.00 20.14 -15.02
CA VAL A 213 -24.70 18.85 -15.61
C VAL A 213 -24.47 17.79 -14.51
N LEU A 214 -23.66 18.10 -13.50
CA LEU A 214 -23.39 17.18 -12.41
C LEU A 214 -24.64 16.81 -11.61
N VAL A 215 -25.46 17.81 -11.26
CA VAL A 215 -26.66 17.61 -10.45
C VAL A 215 -27.74 16.80 -11.19
N TYR A 216 -27.99 17.14 -12.48
CA TYR A 216 -29.03 16.48 -13.25
C TYR A 216 -28.64 15.10 -13.77
N THR A 217 -27.36 14.81 -13.96
CA THR A 217 -26.91 13.54 -14.58
C THR A 217 -26.29 12.57 -13.58
N GLY A 218 -25.85 13.05 -12.42
CA GLY A 218 -25.13 12.24 -11.44
C GLY A 218 -23.77 11.72 -11.91
N MET A 219 -23.22 12.28 -13.00
CA MET A 219 -21.90 11.87 -13.50
C MET A 219 -20.78 12.30 -12.54
N ARG A 220 -19.62 11.68 -12.65
CA ARG A 220 -18.45 12.07 -11.85
C ARG A 220 -17.86 13.39 -12.34
N LYS A 221 -17.26 14.17 -11.43
CA LYS A 221 -16.59 15.45 -11.79
C LYS A 221 -15.60 15.27 -12.97
N GLY A 222 -14.79 14.21 -12.96
CA GLY A 222 -13.83 13.97 -14.06
C GLY A 222 -14.52 13.65 -15.40
N GLU A 223 -15.65 12.98 -15.39
CA GLU A 223 -16.47 12.72 -16.58
C GLU A 223 -17.02 14.05 -17.15
N MET A 224 -17.57 14.91 -16.30
CA MET A 224 -18.06 16.23 -16.69
C MET A 224 -16.95 17.11 -17.28
N LEU A 225 -15.77 17.15 -16.64
CA LEU A 225 -14.63 17.92 -17.15
C LEU A 225 -14.05 17.38 -18.46
N GLY A 226 -14.33 16.11 -18.79
CA GLY A 226 -13.94 15.49 -20.05
C GLY A 226 -14.97 15.60 -21.17
N LEU A 227 -16.13 16.23 -20.91
CA LEU A 227 -17.15 16.41 -21.96
C LEU A 227 -16.71 17.43 -23.01
N GLU A 228 -17.05 17.14 -24.24
CA GLU A 228 -16.92 18.01 -25.40
C GLU A 228 -18.27 18.17 -26.09
N TRP A 229 -18.43 19.22 -26.90
CA TRP A 229 -19.69 19.46 -27.62
C TRP A 229 -20.10 18.33 -28.55
N ARG A 230 -19.17 17.55 -29.05
CA ARG A 230 -19.46 16.34 -29.85
C ARG A 230 -20.13 15.20 -29.06
N ASP A 231 -20.10 15.28 -27.72
CA ASP A 231 -20.73 14.29 -26.85
C ASP A 231 -22.19 14.61 -26.55
N TRP A 232 -22.61 15.86 -26.85
CA TRP A 232 -23.99 16.30 -26.73
C TRP A 232 -24.75 16.07 -28.04
N ASP A 233 -25.80 15.28 -27.96
CA ASP A 233 -26.75 15.04 -29.05
C ASP A 233 -28.05 15.81 -28.76
N PRO A 234 -28.25 17.01 -29.33
CA PRO A 234 -29.43 17.83 -29.08
C PRO A 234 -30.71 17.24 -29.66
N ALA A 235 -30.64 16.41 -30.72
CA ALA A 235 -31.79 15.81 -31.34
C ALA A 235 -32.40 14.70 -30.46
N ASN A 236 -31.56 13.89 -29.88
CA ASN A 236 -31.95 12.82 -28.96
C ASN A 236 -31.88 13.20 -27.49
N LYS A 237 -31.47 14.43 -27.18
CA LYS A 237 -31.25 14.95 -25.81
C LYS A 237 -30.43 13.98 -24.96
N THR A 238 -29.27 13.56 -25.46
CA THR A 238 -28.39 12.61 -24.76
C THR A 238 -26.96 13.13 -24.65
N LEU A 239 -26.32 12.87 -23.51
CA LEU A 239 -24.89 13.06 -23.29
C LEU A 239 -24.18 11.72 -23.32
N LYS A 240 -23.15 11.59 -24.17
CA LYS A 240 -22.29 10.43 -24.24
C LYS A 240 -21.10 10.62 -23.27
N ILE A 241 -20.88 9.62 -22.42
CA ILE A 241 -19.73 9.58 -21.51
C ILE A 241 -18.82 8.45 -21.95
N ASP A 242 -17.65 8.78 -22.48
CA ASP A 242 -16.64 7.80 -22.91
C ASP A 242 -15.22 8.18 -22.47
N ARG A 243 -15.06 9.29 -21.77
CA ARG A 243 -13.77 9.78 -21.25
C ARG A 243 -13.94 10.53 -19.93
N GLN A 244 -12.81 10.74 -19.26
CA GLN A 244 -12.72 11.53 -18.04
C GLN A 244 -11.43 12.35 -18.03
N TYR A 245 -11.50 13.54 -17.47
CA TYR A 245 -10.34 14.36 -17.18
C TYR A 245 -9.82 14.01 -15.80
N THR A 246 -8.55 13.67 -15.69
CA THR A 246 -7.92 13.19 -14.46
C THR A 246 -7.16 14.29 -13.74
N ASN A 247 -6.79 14.09 -12.48
CA ASN A 247 -6.09 15.09 -11.67
C ASN A 247 -4.67 15.40 -12.18
N ASP A 248 -4.09 14.55 -13.01
CA ASP A 248 -2.82 14.75 -13.71
C ASP A 248 -3.00 15.50 -15.04
N HIS A 249 -4.15 16.15 -15.23
CA HIS A 249 -4.50 16.96 -16.38
C HIS A 249 -4.54 16.22 -17.72
N GLU A 250 -4.83 14.93 -17.70
CA GLU A 250 -4.96 14.10 -18.90
C GLU A 250 -6.39 13.62 -19.13
N LEU A 251 -6.76 13.53 -20.42
CA LEU A 251 -7.99 12.85 -20.85
C LEU A 251 -7.71 11.36 -20.97
N ARG A 252 -8.48 10.55 -20.26
CA ARG A 252 -8.36 9.08 -20.28
C ARG A 252 -9.73 8.43 -20.46
N ALA A 253 -9.71 7.21 -20.99
CA ALA A 253 -10.89 6.35 -20.96
C ALA A 253 -11.33 6.09 -19.51
N PRO A 254 -12.62 5.86 -19.25
CA PRO A 254 -13.10 5.46 -17.93
C PRO A 254 -12.45 4.16 -17.46
N LYS A 255 -12.38 3.95 -16.14
CA LYS A 255 -11.73 2.77 -15.52
C LYS A 255 -12.30 1.42 -15.93
N SER A 256 -13.56 1.37 -16.37
CA SER A 256 -14.22 0.16 -16.86
C SER A 256 -15.05 0.46 -18.08
N GLN A 257 -15.23 -0.52 -18.96
CA GLN A 257 -16.10 -0.40 -20.15
C GLN A 257 -17.55 -0.07 -19.76
N GLU A 258 -18.04 -0.57 -18.65
CA GLU A 258 -19.38 -0.29 -18.09
C GLU A 258 -19.60 1.19 -17.73
N SER A 259 -18.52 1.96 -17.58
CA SER A 259 -18.59 3.39 -17.32
C SER A 259 -18.89 4.20 -18.59
N GLN A 260 -18.73 3.61 -19.79
CA GLN A 260 -19.17 4.23 -21.05
C GLN A 260 -20.68 4.09 -21.17
N ARG A 261 -21.36 5.22 -21.24
CA ARG A 261 -22.83 5.25 -21.26
C ARG A 261 -23.35 6.50 -21.94
N LYS A 262 -24.60 6.45 -22.39
CA LYS A 262 -25.38 7.64 -22.77
C LYS A 262 -26.36 7.94 -21.66
N ILE A 263 -26.46 9.21 -21.28
CA ILE A 263 -27.40 9.70 -20.26
C ILE A 263 -28.44 10.54 -20.93
N PRO A 264 -29.75 10.27 -20.76
CA PRO A 264 -30.80 11.15 -21.22
C PRO A 264 -30.78 12.47 -20.43
N VAL A 265 -31.01 13.57 -21.09
CA VAL A 265 -30.99 14.92 -20.55
C VAL A 265 -32.40 15.48 -20.59
N GLY A 266 -32.89 15.92 -19.44
CA GLY A 266 -34.20 16.58 -19.33
C GLY A 266 -34.22 17.98 -20.01
N GLU A 267 -35.41 18.48 -20.32
CA GLU A 267 -35.63 19.72 -21.07
C GLU A 267 -34.85 20.90 -20.50
N THR A 268 -34.98 21.13 -19.20
CA THR A 268 -34.32 22.26 -18.49
C THR A 268 -32.79 22.29 -18.71
N LEU A 269 -32.14 21.13 -18.62
CA LEU A 269 -30.69 21.07 -18.84
C LEU A 269 -30.36 21.19 -20.34
N ALA A 270 -31.21 20.63 -21.22
CA ALA A 270 -31.03 20.73 -22.68
C ALA A 270 -31.05 22.19 -23.15
N GLU A 271 -32.02 22.99 -22.70
CA GLU A 271 -32.13 24.43 -22.99
C GLU A 271 -30.89 25.19 -22.52
N ARG A 272 -30.40 24.92 -21.29
CA ARG A 272 -29.20 25.56 -20.74
C ARG A 272 -27.94 25.17 -21.51
N LEU A 273 -27.79 23.93 -21.95
CA LEU A 273 -26.70 23.48 -22.79
C LEU A 273 -26.70 24.15 -24.16
N GLN A 274 -27.88 24.30 -24.79
CA GLN A 274 -28.01 25.03 -26.06
C GLN A 274 -27.62 26.51 -25.93
N SER A 275 -28.14 27.18 -24.89
CA SER A 275 -27.81 28.59 -24.62
C SER A 275 -26.31 28.77 -24.33
N TRP A 276 -25.72 27.89 -23.54
CA TRP A 276 -24.27 27.91 -23.25
C TRP A 276 -23.43 27.66 -24.51
N SER A 277 -23.86 26.73 -25.38
CA SER A 277 -23.15 26.51 -26.67
C SER A 277 -23.12 27.73 -27.55
N ALA A 278 -24.18 28.51 -27.58
CA ALA A 278 -24.21 29.77 -28.35
C ALA A 278 -23.25 30.81 -27.76
N ILE A 279 -23.31 31.06 -26.46
CA ILE A 279 -22.40 32.00 -25.74
C ILE A 279 -20.93 31.57 -25.91
N GLN A 280 -20.62 30.32 -25.75
CA GLN A 280 -19.22 29.84 -25.84
C GLN A 280 -18.68 29.99 -27.28
N LYS A 281 -19.50 29.80 -28.31
CA LYS A 281 -19.11 30.07 -29.69
C LYS A 281 -18.80 31.52 -29.92
N GLU A 282 -19.56 32.45 -29.35
CA GLU A 282 -19.30 33.90 -29.44
C GLU A 282 -18.02 34.27 -28.69
N LEU A 283 -17.73 33.65 -27.53
CA LEU A 283 -16.52 33.93 -26.76
C LEU A 283 -15.23 33.40 -27.40
N LEU A 284 -15.34 32.43 -28.29
CA LEU A 284 -14.21 31.76 -28.94
C LEU A 284 -13.99 32.26 -30.40
N ALA A 285 -14.90 33.09 -30.92
CA ALA A 285 -14.82 33.71 -32.26
C ALA A 285 -13.99 34.98 -32.25
#